data_2f4b57e7f67c5c6a40d889410889df0a
#
_entry.id   2f4b57e7f67c5c6a40d889410889df0a
#
_cell.length_a   1.000
_cell.length_b   1.000
_cell.length_c   1.000
_cell.angle_alpha   90.00
_cell.angle_beta   90.00
_cell.angle_gamma   90.00
#
_symmetry.space_group_name_H-M   'P 1'
#
loop_
_entity.id
_entity.type
_entity.pdbx_description
1 polymer ?
#
loop_
_entity_poly.entity_id
_entity_poly.type
_entity_poly.pdbx_seq_one_letter_code
_entity_poly.pdbx_strand_id
1 'polypeptide(L)'
;MRRTTKWKVWLISLLVIIILFGIFYAWGSVYYQKERQIDRITSSLSNPNANLAEYVTPSDPDIDVTNRNLKPLQSYSKENPRAKKQLVHDLKNGQTSNQITLINSGSHFLLFPKYTIRVQVYRPQIETNHPDSKLQVNGKNLGVMNGSGQNFYQDLGLVFPGRYHIVVNTKVGKRPLTANSVVNIWSDKTVDMTIRTATFQVRSVPKGNIFINDKKVATLDSHGQYVFKNYRLAKNMELYIQSTYKGKRIKSEKVKDIPQSIDKDFSNTDDGITDYGNAPDYQGNQEKDVYQDVDGDYIVNPNWPGLINDKAAAKLIGTNFKKPDKNDFVKGKKNPSFNKLKQQVRKFKFSLPIRKVKIAVDVYQVLPAGDNYGDVSYKVVYKYKKNGRNAKKVVSYQHAIFHDVDNKQLIKTLGQRK
;
A
#
# COMPACT_ATOMS: atom_id res chain seq x y z
N MET A 1 -32.01 17.91 69.04
CA MET A 1 -30.75 17.29 68.55
C MET A 1 -30.83 16.53 67.22
N ARG A 2 -31.93 16.57 66.43
CA ARG A 2 -32.06 15.83 65.14
C ARG A 2 -31.65 16.63 63.86
N ARG A 3 -31.45 17.95 63.95
CA ARG A 3 -31.13 18.78 62.76
C ARG A 3 -29.64 18.75 62.34
N THR A 4 -28.71 18.57 63.25
CA THR A 4 -27.25 18.59 62.99
C THR A 4 -26.76 17.32 62.29
N THR A 5 -27.44 16.18 62.47
CA THR A 5 -27.05 14.89 61.84
C THR A 5 -27.42 14.89 60.35
N LYS A 6 -28.57 15.44 59.99
CA LYS A 6 -29.00 15.54 58.60
C LYS A 6 -28.08 16.45 57.77
N TRP A 7 -27.60 17.55 58.36
CA TRP A 7 -26.70 18.47 57.69
C TRP A 7 -25.30 17.87 57.48
N LYS A 8 -24.80 17.12 58.48
CA LYS A 8 -23.52 16.37 58.32
C LYS A 8 -23.60 15.29 57.22
N VAL A 9 -24.70 14.54 57.18
CA VAL A 9 -24.94 13.55 56.10
C VAL A 9 -25.00 14.23 54.74
N TRP A 10 -25.66 15.39 54.63
CA TRP A 10 -25.73 16.16 53.38
C TRP A 10 -24.36 16.67 52.95
N LEU A 11 -23.53 17.18 53.88
CA LEU A 11 -22.17 17.61 53.61
C LEU A 11 -21.24 16.44 53.17
N ILE A 12 -21.38 15.27 53.78
CA ILE A 12 -20.61 14.08 53.41
C ILE A 12 -21.06 13.63 51.99
N SER A 13 -22.35 13.61 51.72
CA SER A 13 -22.88 13.27 50.39
C SER A 13 -22.37 14.25 49.32
N LEU A 14 -22.37 15.56 49.63
CA LEU A 14 -21.84 16.58 48.73
C LEU A 14 -20.32 16.37 48.48
N LEU A 15 -19.56 16.07 49.52
CA LEU A 15 -18.12 15.79 49.41
C LEU A 15 -17.87 14.57 48.53
N VAL A 16 -18.64 13.49 48.70
CA VAL A 16 -18.52 12.28 47.84
C VAL A 16 -18.84 12.61 46.39
N ILE A 17 -19.87 13.41 46.11
CA ILE A 17 -20.21 13.84 44.75
C ILE A 17 -19.07 14.66 44.14
N ILE A 18 -18.43 15.56 44.89
CA ILE A 18 -17.28 16.36 44.42
C ILE A 18 -16.10 15.46 44.09
N ILE A 19 -15.81 14.46 44.93
CA ILE A 19 -14.72 13.51 44.71
C ILE A 19 -15.01 12.68 43.44
N LEU A 20 -16.22 12.14 43.30
CA LEU A 20 -16.60 11.38 42.10
C LEU A 20 -16.52 12.22 40.84
N PHE A 21 -16.98 13.50 40.93
CA PHE A 21 -16.85 14.43 39.81
C PHE A 21 -15.40 14.73 39.48
N GLY A 22 -14.53 14.90 40.49
CA GLY A 22 -13.08 15.08 40.28
C GLY A 22 -12.43 13.90 39.59
N ILE A 23 -12.76 12.66 39.99
CA ILE A 23 -12.31 11.44 39.37
C ILE A 23 -12.82 11.37 37.91
N PHE A 24 -14.11 11.63 37.69
CA PHE A 24 -14.70 11.67 36.37
C PHE A 24 -14.01 12.72 35.47
N TYR A 25 -13.76 13.92 35.99
CA TYR A 25 -13.10 14.99 35.24
C TYR A 25 -11.64 14.63 34.90
N ALA A 26 -10.88 14.09 35.86
CA ALA A 26 -9.51 13.66 35.64
C ALA A 26 -9.43 12.54 34.59
N TRP A 27 -10.31 11.55 34.69
CA TRP A 27 -10.41 10.48 33.70
C TRP A 27 -10.82 11.01 32.31
N GLY A 28 -11.86 11.84 32.25
CA GLY A 28 -12.39 12.41 31.03
C GLY A 28 -11.39 13.34 30.34
N SER A 29 -10.63 14.15 31.10
CA SER A 29 -9.60 15.04 30.53
C SER A 29 -8.51 14.27 29.80
N VAL A 30 -8.14 13.08 30.28
CA VAL A 30 -7.18 12.19 29.61
C VAL A 30 -7.81 11.43 28.45
N TYR A 31 -9.03 10.94 28.61
CA TYR A 31 -9.71 10.14 27.59
C TYR A 31 -10.11 10.97 26.37
N TYR A 32 -10.56 12.22 26.56
CA TYR A 32 -11.00 13.13 25.50
C TYR A 32 -9.91 14.09 25.02
N GLN A 33 -8.64 13.84 25.32
CA GLN A 33 -7.53 14.57 24.73
C GLN A 33 -7.58 14.53 23.20
N LYS A 34 -7.21 15.63 22.55
CA LYS A 34 -7.22 15.79 21.09
C LYS A 34 -6.49 14.65 20.39
N GLU A 35 -5.28 14.34 20.84
CA GLU A 35 -4.42 13.29 20.27
C GLU A 35 -5.06 11.91 20.33
N ARG A 36 -5.67 11.57 21.47
CA ARG A 36 -6.37 10.28 21.65
C ARG A 36 -7.63 10.16 20.78
N GLN A 37 -8.33 11.28 20.58
CA GLN A 37 -9.47 11.30 19.67
C GLN A 37 -9.01 11.13 18.22
N ILE A 38 -7.91 11.80 17.79
CA ILE A 38 -7.31 11.61 16.47
C ILE A 38 -6.89 10.14 16.28
N ASP A 39 -6.26 9.52 17.28
CA ASP A 39 -5.85 8.12 17.18
C ASP A 39 -7.06 7.16 17.03
N ARG A 40 -8.19 7.41 17.70
CA ARG A 40 -9.44 6.65 17.50
C ARG A 40 -10.03 6.85 16.10
N ILE A 41 -10.12 8.10 15.63
CA ILE A 41 -10.59 8.45 14.28
C ILE A 41 -9.73 7.75 13.23
N THR A 42 -8.42 7.85 13.33
CA THR A 42 -7.47 7.29 12.35
C THR A 42 -7.39 5.76 12.40
N SER A 43 -7.64 5.16 13.56
CA SER A 43 -7.83 3.71 13.68
C SER A 43 -9.08 3.26 12.92
N SER A 44 -10.20 3.98 13.11
CA SER A 44 -11.47 3.68 12.42
C SER A 44 -11.39 3.90 10.92
N LEU A 45 -10.59 4.89 10.46
CA LEU A 45 -10.35 5.14 9.03
C LEU A 45 -9.73 3.95 8.28
N SER A 46 -8.94 3.11 8.92
CA SER A 46 -8.27 1.97 8.26
C SER A 46 -8.95 0.63 8.53
N ASN A 47 -10.04 0.63 9.24
CA ASN A 47 -10.80 -0.58 9.53
C ASN A 47 -12.21 -0.49 8.91
N PRO A 48 -12.48 -1.15 7.76
CA PRO A 48 -13.80 -1.13 7.11
C PRO A 48 -14.97 -1.68 7.96
N ASN A 49 -14.66 -2.32 9.07
CA ASN A 49 -15.66 -2.84 10.03
C ASN A 49 -15.88 -1.91 11.23
N ALA A 50 -15.07 -0.85 11.36
CA ALA A 50 -15.25 0.11 12.45
C ALA A 50 -16.37 1.11 12.14
N ASN A 51 -17.02 1.62 13.19
CA ASN A 51 -17.99 2.70 13.08
C ASN A 51 -17.28 4.04 12.87
N LEU A 52 -17.05 4.42 11.61
CA LEU A 52 -16.45 5.70 11.26
C LEU A 52 -17.47 6.83 11.24
N ALA A 53 -18.75 6.53 11.03
CA ALA A 53 -19.81 7.54 10.87
C ALA A 53 -19.94 8.50 12.04
N GLU A 54 -19.68 8.06 13.26
CA GLU A 54 -19.74 8.91 14.46
C GLU A 54 -18.63 9.97 14.56
N TYR A 55 -17.58 9.84 13.73
CA TYR A 55 -16.42 10.74 13.70
C TYR A 55 -16.38 11.63 12.46
N VAL A 56 -17.36 11.51 11.55
CA VAL A 56 -17.36 12.23 10.27
C VAL A 56 -18.48 13.27 10.23
N THR A 57 -18.12 14.46 9.77
CA THR A 57 -19.03 15.52 9.36
C THR A 57 -18.79 15.76 7.86
N PRO A 58 -19.80 15.66 6.99
CA PRO A 58 -19.62 15.91 5.56
C PRO A 58 -19.47 17.42 5.28
N SER A 59 -18.85 17.77 4.15
CA SER A 59 -18.82 19.17 3.69
C SER A 59 -20.16 19.66 3.16
N ASP A 60 -21.01 18.74 2.71
CA ASP A 60 -22.34 18.99 2.20
C ASP A 60 -23.36 18.20 3.05
N PRO A 61 -24.40 18.85 3.62
CA PRO A 61 -25.36 18.19 4.48
C PRO A 61 -26.32 17.24 3.74
N ASP A 62 -26.40 17.34 2.40
CA ASP A 62 -27.33 16.54 1.60
C ASP A 62 -26.88 15.07 1.45
N ILE A 63 -25.71 14.71 1.97
CA ILE A 63 -25.24 13.32 1.99
C ILE A 63 -25.44 12.66 3.35
N ASP A 64 -26.03 11.47 3.35
CA ASP A 64 -26.15 10.67 4.57
C ASP A 64 -24.80 10.11 5.02
N VAL A 65 -24.45 10.39 6.28
CA VAL A 65 -23.24 9.84 6.91
C VAL A 65 -23.56 8.45 7.47
N THR A 66 -23.25 7.45 6.70
CA THR A 66 -23.40 6.04 7.10
C THR A 66 -22.08 5.29 6.94
N ASN A 67 -21.89 4.23 7.74
CA ASN A 67 -20.71 3.39 7.59
C ASN A 67 -20.59 2.77 6.17
N ARG A 68 -21.72 2.55 5.49
CA ARG A 68 -21.75 2.06 4.11
C ARG A 68 -21.16 3.10 3.16
N ASN A 69 -21.56 4.35 3.27
CA ASN A 69 -21.11 5.44 2.40
C ASN A 69 -19.64 5.81 2.66
N LEU A 70 -19.11 5.52 3.86
CA LEU A 70 -17.72 5.76 4.25
C LEU A 70 -16.77 4.59 3.95
N LYS A 71 -17.27 3.42 3.54
CA LYS A 71 -16.41 2.28 3.16
C LYS A 71 -15.37 2.60 2.10
N PRO A 72 -15.64 3.40 1.05
CA PRO A 72 -14.62 3.78 0.08
C PRO A 72 -13.44 4.51 0.72
N LEU A 73 -13.70 5.45 1.63
CA LEU A 73 -12.68 6.19 2.37
C LEU A 73 -11.84 5.26 3.27
N GLN A 74 -12.49 4.33 3.97
CA GLN A 74 -11.81 3.32 4.78
C GLN A 74 -10.96 2.36 3.92
N SER A 75 -11.50 1.94 2.77
CA SER A 75 -10.78 1.08 1.83
C SER A 75 -9.54 1.77 1.27
N TYR A 76 -9.67 3.05 0.89
CA TYR A 76 -8.53 3.86 0.46
C TYR A 76 -7.44 3.95 1.55
N SER A 77 -7.84 4.31 2.77
CA SER A 77 -6.90 4.46 3.90
C SER A 77 -6.20 3.14 4.27
N LYS A 78 -6.90 2.02 4.15
CA LYS A 78 -6.33 0.68 4.38
C LYS A 78 -5.28 0.30 3.33
N GLU A 79 -5.54 0.61 2.07
CA GLU A 79 -4.66 0.26 0.94
C GLU A 79 -3.49 1.27 0.78
N ASN A 80 -3.56 2.45 1.42
CA ASN A 80 -2.55 3.49 1.35
C ASN A 80 -2.00 3.87 2.73
N PRO A 81 -1.16 3.02 3.37
CA PRO A 81 -0.66 3.27 4.73
C PRO A 81 0.19 4.55 4.85
N ARG A 82 0.88 4.95 3.77
CA ARG A 82 1.69 6.19 3.73
C ARG A 82 0.80 7.43 3.79
N ALA A 83 -0.25 7.49 2.96
CA ALA A 83 -1.23 8.58 2.97
C ALA A 83 -1.93 8.68 4.33
N LYS A 84 -2.27 7.54 4.95
CA LYS A 84 -2.80 7.50 6.32
C LYS A 84 -1.83 8.10 7.33
N LYS A 85 -0.54 7.71 7.32
CA LYS A 85 0.47 8.26 8.25
C LYS A 85 0.58 9.77 8.13
N GLN A 86 0.57 10.29 6.89
CA GLN A 86 0.60 11.72 6.66
C GLN A 86 -0.65 12.41 7.19
N LEU A 87 -1.84 11.88 6.90
CA LEU A 87 -3.09 12.43 7.43
C LEU A 87 -3.06 12.48 8.97
N VAL A 88 -2.57 11.45 9.64
CA VAL A 88 -2.41 11.44 11.11
C VAL A 88 -1.49 12.56 11.56
N HIS A 89 -0.35 12.72 10.88
CA HIS A 89 0.61 13.79 11.18
C HIS A 89 -0.02 15.17 11.00
N ASP A 90 -0.73 15.40 9.89
CA ASP A 90 -1.35 16.68 9.58
C ASP A 90 -2.45 17.04 10.58
N LEU A 91 -3.33 16.08 10.92
CA LEU A 91 -4.38 16.26 11.92
C LEU A 91 -3.82 16.58 13.33
N LYS A 92 -2.73 15.94 13.74
CA LYS A 92 -2.06 16.22 15.02
C LYS A 92 -1.42 17.59 15.06
N ASN A 93 -0.82 18.03 13.96
CA ASN A 93 -0.15 19.31 13.85
C ASN A 93 -1.08 20.48 13.49
N GLY A 94 -2.38 20.20 13.33
CA GLY A 94 -3.36 21.22 12.96
C GLY A 94 -3.21 21.73 11.52
N GLN A 95 -2.50 20.98 10.67
CA GLN A 95 -2.44 21.26 9.24
C GLN A 95 -3.78 20.86 8.60
N THR A 96 -4.33 21.76 7.81
CA THR A 96 -5.60 21.53 7.11
C THR A 96 -5.33 21.12 5.68
N SER A 97 -5.81 19.95 5.27
CA SER A 97 -6.01 19.66 3.85
C SER A 97 -7.41 20.14 3.45
N ASN A 98 -7.59 20.60 2.21
CA ASN A 98 -8.92 20.97 1.73
C ASN A 98 -9.90 19.77 1.67
N GLN A 99 -9.41 18.57 1.89
CA GLN A 99 -10.16 17.32 1.70
C GLN A 99 -10.65 16.69 3.03
N ILE A 100 -9.78 16.71 4.05
CA ILE A 100 -10.09 16.17 5.39
C ILE A 100 -9.52 17.13 6.44
N THR A 101 -10.38 17.70 7.27
CA THR A 101 -10.01 18.69 8.28
C THR A 101 -10.51 18.26 9.64
N LEU A 102 -9.70 18.43 10.69
CA LEU A 102 -10.14 18.24 12.05
C LEU A 102 -10.97 19.45 12.49
N ILE A 103 -12.17 19.19 12.98
CA ILE A 103 -13.06 20.24 13.52
C ILE A 103 -13.47 19.89 14.95
N ASN A 104 -13.72 20.92 15.74
CA ASN A 104 -14.42 20.79 17.01
C ASN A 104 -15.93 20.80 16.73
N SER A 105 -16.60 19.67 16.96
CA SER A 105 -18.04 19.49 16.70
C SER A 105 -18.91 19.63 17.96
N GLY A 106 -18.36 20.24 19.03
CA GLY A 106 -19.05 20.42 20.28
C GLY A 106 -18.30 19.85 21.47
N SER A 107 -19.03 19.35 22.46
CA SER A 107 -18.43 18.81 23.69
C SER A 107 -19.09 17.52 24.14
N HIS A 108 -18.30 16.63 24.73
CA HIS A 108 -18.79 15.49 25.49
C HIS A 108 -19.13 15.94 26.93
N PHE A 109 -20.31 15.63 27.40
CA PHE A 109 -20.76 15.97 28.75
C PHE A 109 -20.67 17.47 29.12
N LEU A 110 -20.68 18.37 28.10
CA LEU A 110 -20.48 19.83 28.23
C LEU A 110 -19.08 20.23 28.75
N LEU A 111 -18.20 19.28 29.05
CA LEU A 111 -16.90 19.50 29.72
C LEU A 111 -15.68 19.24 28.81
N PHE A 112 -15.81 18.30 27.94
CA PHE A 112 -14.64 17.84 27.13
C PHE A 112 -14.88 18.10 25.65
N PRO A 113 -13.90 18.67 24.91
CA PRO A 113 -14.10 18.94 23.49
C PRO A 113 -14.32 17.65 22.70
N LYS A 114 -15.24 17.71 21.75
CA LYS A 114 -15.51 16.62 20.79
C LYS A 114 -14.91 16.97 19.44
N TYR A 115 -13.97 16.17 18.98
CA TYR A 115 -13.35 16.32 17.67
C TYR A 115 -13.92 15.32 16.68
N THR A 116 -14.22 15.81 15.47
CA THR A 116 -14.59 15.03 14.30
C THR A 116 -13.76 15.46 13.09
N ILE A 117 -13.77 14.67 12.04
CA ILE A 117 -13.18 15.09 10.78
C ILE A 117 -14.29 15.57 9.84
N ARG A 118 -14.10 16.76 9.29
CA ARG A 118 -14.90 17.24 8.15
C ARG A 118 -14.29 16.64 6.89
N VAL A 119 -15.10 15.93 6.11
CA VAL A 119 -14.68 15.26 4.86
C VAL A 119 -15.36 15.94 3.69
N GLN A 120 -14.57 16.40 2.72
CA GLN A 120 -15.07 16.94 1.45
C GLN A 120 -15.79 15.84 0.69
N VAL A 121 -16.97 16.12 0.18
CA VAL A 121 -17.74 15.22 -0.70
C VAL A 121 -17.71 15.72 -2.14
N TYR A 122 -17.93 14.82 -3.08
CA TYR A 122 -17.78 15.07 -4.52
C TYR A 122 -18.97 14.52 -5.28
N ARG A 123 -19.21 15.05 -6.49
CA ARG A 123 -20.28 14.62 -7.40
C ARG A 123 -19.71 14.26 -8.78
N PRO A 124 -18.94 13.18 -8.88
CA PRO A 124 -18.33 12.75 -10.15
C PRO A 124 -19.36 12.13 -11.09
N GLN A 125 -19.06 12.20 -12.40
CA GLN A 125 -19.75 11.45 -13.45
C GLN A 125 -18.93 10.24 -13.87
N ILE A 126 -19.60 9.19 -14.31
CA ILE A 126 -18.97 8.05 -14.98
C ILE A 126 -19.32 8.14 -16.47
N GLU A 127 -18.29 7.99 -17.31
CA GLU A 127 -18.44 8.05 -18.77
C GLU A 127 -17.96 6.76 -19.43
N THR A 128 -18.61 6.36 -20.53
CA THR A 128 -18.20 5.23 -21.39
C THR A 128 -18.56 5.51 -22.84
N ASN A 129 -17.98 4.74 -23.76
CA ASN A 129 -18.19 4.89 -25.20
C ASN A 129 -19.21 3.89 -25.80
N HIS A 130 -19.97 3.18 -24.97
CA HIS A 130 -20.89 2.16 -25.44
C HIS A 130 -22.35 2.42 -25.03
N PRO A 131 -23.30 2.28 -25.96
CA PRO A 131 -24.73 2.40 -25.68
C PRO A 131 -25.21 1.27 -24.76
N ASP A 132 -26.36 1.48 -24.12
CA ASP A 132 -27.03 0.52 -23.22
C ASP A 132 -26.14 -0.02 -22.09
N SER A 133 -25.14 0.76 -21.76
CA SER A 133 -24.20 0.42 -20.68
C SER A 133 -24.89 0.48 -19.32
N LYS A 134 -24.75 -0.58 -18.53
CA LYS A 134 -25.28 -0.68 -17.16
C LYS A 134 -24.16 -0.45 -16.16
N LEU A 135 -24.33 0.54 -15.31
CA LEU A 135 -23.36 0.93 -14.30
C LEU A 135 -23.60 0.22 -12.98
N GLN A 136 -22.54 -0.34 -12.41
CA GLN A 136 -22.50 -0.80 -11.02
C GLN A 136 -21.35 -0.11 -10.28
N VAL A 137 -21.61 0.34 -9.05
CA VAL A 137 -20.61 0.97 -8.19
C VAL A 137 -20.63 0.27 -6.82
N ASN A 138 -19.49 -0.27 -6.43
CA ASN A 138 -19.34 -1.07 -5.20
C ASN A 138 -20.39 -2.19 -5.08
N GLY A 139 -20.74 -2.83 -6.20
CA GLY A 139 -21.73 -3.89 -6.30
C GLY A 139 -23.20 -3.42 -6.36
N LYS A 140 -23.48 -2.12 -6.19
CA LYS A 140 -24.84 -1.56 -6.34
C LYS A 140 -25.08 -1.21 -7.82
N ASN A 141 -26.16 -1.70 -8.39
CA ASN A 141 -26.60 -1.34 -9.75
C ASN A 141 -27.23 0.06 -9.72
N LEU A 142 -26.72 0.95 -10.58
CA LEU A 142 -27.23 2.33 -10.74
C LEU A 142 -28.09 2.51 -12.02
N GLY A 143 -28.29 1.44 -12.79
CA GLY A 143 -29.13 1.48 -13.98
C GLY A 143 -28.38 1.60 -15.29
N VAL A 144 -29.05 2.06 -16.32
CA VAL A 144 -28.52 2.29 -17.67
C VAL A 144 -28.00 3.72 -17.76
N MET A 145 -26.80 3.88 -18.31
CA MET A 145 -26.18 5.20 -18.53
C MET A 145 -26.90 5.96 -19.64
N ASN A 146 -27.03 7.27 -19.48
CA ASN A 146 -27.68 8.16 -20.40
C ASN A 146 -26.67 8.72 -21.41
N GLY A 147 -27.08 8.98 -22.64
CA GLY A 147 -26.22 9.62 -23.63
C GLY A 147 -26.57 9.28 -25.06
N SER A 148 -25.73 9.73 -25.98
CA SER A 148 -25.87 9.47 -27.40
C SER A 148 -24.51 9.45 -28.11
N GLY A 149 -24.44 8.84 -29.29
CA GLY A 149 -23.21 8.75 -30.07
C GLY A 149 -22.17 7.86 -29.41
N GLN A 150 -21.06 8.43 -28.97
CA GLN A 150 -19.95 7.73 -28.31
C GLN A 150 -19.76 8.15 -26.85
N ASN A 151 -20.64 8.98 -26.30
CA ASN A 151 -20.54 9.48 -24.92
C ASN A 151 -21.80 9.13 -24.14
N PHE A 152 -21.66 8.20 -23.21
CA PHE A 152 -22.72 7.77 -22.31
C PHE A 152 -22.24 8.02 -20.89
N TYR A 153 -23.07 8.65 -20.07
CA TYR A 153 -22.69 9.10 -18.74
C TYR A 153 -23.74 8.79 -17.67
N GLN A 154 -23.31 8.74 -16.43
CA GLN A 154 -24.14 8.61 -15.26
C GLN A 154 -23.55 9.42 -14.10
N ASP A 155 -24.35 10.30 -13.51
CA ASP A 155 -24.02 11.02 -12.27
C ASP A 155 -24.07 10.03 -11.09
N LEU A 156 -23.05 10.03 -10.23
CA LEU A 156 -23.01 9.23 -9.01
C LEU A 156 -23.78 9.86 -7.84
N GLY A 157 -24.19 11.14 -7.98
CA GLY A 157 -24.62 11.94 -6.85
C GLY A 157 -23.47 12.30 -5.92
N LEU A 158 -23.81 12.78 -4.71
CA LEU A 158 -22.80 13.07 -3.68
C LEU A 158 -22.19 11.78 -3.15
N VAL A 159 -20.86 11.73 -3.13
CA VAL A 159 -20.09 10.60 -2.62
C VAL A 159 -18.95 11.08 -1.72
N PHE A 160 -18.60 10.30 -0.69
CA PHE A 160 -17.37 10.51 0.05
C PHE A 160 -16.15 10.16 -0.78
N PRO A 161 -14.99 10.82 -0.57
CA PRO A 161 -13.76 10.43 -1.26
C PRO A 161 -13.35 9.02 -0.88
N GLY A 162 -12.59 8.37 -1.76
CA GLY A 162 -12.05 7.06 -1.47
C GLY A 162 -12.02 6.13 -2.68
N ARG A 163 -11.85 4.85 -2.39
CA ARG A 163 -11.64 3.80 -3.37
C ARG A 163 -12.97 3.16 -3.79
N TYR A 164 -13.31 3.30 -5.07
CA TYR A 164 -14.54 2.80 -5.67
C TYR A 164 -14.26 1.70 -6.68
N HIS A 165 -15.06 0.65 -6.62
CA HIS A 165 -15.10 -0.40 -7.63
C HIS A 165 -16.23 -0.12 -8.60
N ILE A 166 -15.88 0.19 -9.85
CA ILE A 166 -16.82 0.59 -10.90
C ILE A 166 -16.83 -0.50 -11.98
N VAL A 167 -18.01 -0.94 -12.35
CA VAL A 167 -18.23 -1.93 -13.41
C VAL A 167 -19.26 -1.39 -14.40
N VAL A 168 -18.87 -1.30 -15.65
CA VAL A 168 -19.74 -0.95 -16.75
C VAL A 168 -19.94 -2.19 -17.61
N ASN A 169 -21.18 -2.64 -17.71
CA ASN A 169 -21.57 -3.80 -18.52
C ASN A 169 -22.39 -3.33 -19.73
N THR A 170 -21.99 -3.75 -20.91
CA THR A 170 -22.71 -3.47 -22.15
C THR A 170 -22.71 -4.69 -23.05
N LYS A 171 -23.35 -4.60 -24.22
CA LYS A 171 -23.32 -5.60 -25.28
C LYS A 171 -22.99 -4.92 -26.61
N VAL A 172 -22.01 -5.46 -27.31
CA VAL A 172 -21.74 -5.06 -28.71
C VAL A 172 -22.14 -6.21 -29.62
N GLY A 173 -23.27 -6.03 -30.33
CA GLY A 173 -23.95 -7.12 -30.99
C GLY A 173 -24.42 -8.17 -29.98
N LYS A 174 -23.98 -9.43 -30.16
CA LYS A 174 -24.31 -10.54 -29.24
C LYS A 174 -23.23 -10.77 -28.15
N ARG A 175 -22.12 -10.02 -28.15
CA ARG A 175 -20.98 -10.22 -27.23
C ARG A 175 -21.10 -9.30 -26.01
N PRO A 176 -21.13 -9.83 -24.80
CA PRO A 176 -21.09 -9.00 -23.60
C PRO A 176 -19.71 -8.37 -23.48
N LEU A 177 -19.68 -7.07 -23.16
CA LEU A 177 -18.50 -6.31 -22.80
C LEU A 177 -18.61 -5.86 -21.36
N THR A 178 -17.51 -5.92 -20.62
CA THR A 178 -17.46 -5.45 -19.24
C THR A 178 -16.18 -4.64 -19.05
N ALA A 179 -16.31 -3.37 -18.67
CA ALA A 179 -15.24 -2.62 -18.05
C ALA A 179 -15.30 -2.81 -16.53
N ASN A 180 -14.18 -3.07 -15.94
CA ASN A 180 -14.06 -3.25 -14.49
C ASN A 180 -12.83 -2.47 -14.02
N SER A 181 -13.06 -1.43 -13.23
CA SER A 181 -12.01 -0.54 -12.76
C SER A 181 -12.16 -0.24 -11.28
N VAL A 182 -11.02 0.00 -10.64
CA VAL A 182 -10.97 0.51 -9.28
C VAL A 182 -10.40 1.92 -9.34
N VAL A 183 -11.18 2.88 -8.83
CA VAL A 183 -10.91 4.31 -8.97
C VAL A 183 -10.86 4.96 -7.61
N ASN A 184 -9.88 5.83 -7.40
CA ASN A 184 -9.84 6.71 -6.24
C ASN A 184 -10.51 8.04 -6.60
N ILE A 185 -11.68 8.32 -6.02
CA ILE A 185 -12.44 9.56 -6.26
C ILE A 185 -12.09 10.58 -5.20
N TRP A 186 -11.52 11.74 -5.63
CA TRP A 186 -11.12 12.85 -4.79
C TRP A 186 -11.46 14.21 -5.42
N SER A 187 -12.33 14.21 -6.43
CA SER A 187 -12.82 15.42 -7.11
C SER A 187 -14.12 15.10 -7.86
N ASP A 188 -14.74 16.15 -8.44
CA ASP A 188 -15.93 16.06 -9.27
C ASP A 188 -15.62 15.66 -10.74
N LYS A 189 -14.36 15.29 -11.04
CA LYS A 189 -13.95 14.92 -12.40
C LYS A 189 -14.66 13.66 -12.88
N THR A 190 -14.91 13.64 -14.19
CA THR A 190 -15.49 12.48 -14.86
C THR A 190 -14.55 11.28 -14.83
N VAL A 191 -15.10 10.13 -14.47
CA VAL A 191 -14.41 8.85 -14.49
C VAL A 191 -14.66 8.18 -15.83
N ASP A 192 -13.63 8.09 -16.65
CA ASP A 192 -13.69 7.47 -17.97
C ASP A 192 -13.58 5.94 -17.85
N MET A 193 -14.62 5.24 -18.32
CA MET A 193 -14.74 3.79 -18.38
C MET A 193 -14.71 3.25 -19.81
N THR A 194 -14.01 3.94 -20.72
CA THR A 194 -13.76 3.48 -22.10
C THR A 194 -12.99 2.16 -22.09
N ILE A 195 -13.38 1.22 -22.98
CA ILE A 195 -12.78 -0.11 -23.05
C ILE A 195 -11.97 -0.27 -24.34
N ARG A 196 -10.72 -0.65 -24.22
CA ARG A 196 -9.84 -1.10 -25.33
C ARG A 196 -9.24 -2.46 -25.01
N THR A 197 -8.54 -3.06 -25.95
CA THR A 197 -7.84 -4.34 -25.73
C THR A 197 -6.36 -4.20 -26.02
N ALA A 198 -5.52 -4.92 -25.24
CA ALA A 198 -4.09 -5.00 -25.49
C ALA A 198 -3.54 -6.39 -25.19
N THR A 199 -2.37 -6.67 -25.76
CA THR A 199 -1.55 -7.83 -25.40
C THR A 199 -0.39 -7.33 -24.58
N PHE A 200 -0.18 -7.93 -23.38
CA PHE A 200 0.92 -7.59 -22.48
C PHE A 200 1.30 -8.79 -21.61
N GLN A 201 2.56 -8.82 -21.18
CA GLN A 201 3.07 -9.85 -20.31
C GLN A 201 3.21 -9.32 -18.88
N VAL A 202 2.81 -10.11 -17.89
CA VAL A 202 3.10 -9.85 -16.47
C VAL A 202 4.29 -10.70 -16.06
N ARG A 203 5.30 -10.06 -15.43
CA ARG A 203 6.47 -10.73 -14.86
C ARG A 203 6.55 -10.43 -13.37
N SER A 204 6.71 -11.46 -12.53
CA SER A 204 6.90 -11.33 -11.08
C SER A 204 7.36 -12.67 -10.48
N VAL A 205 6.98 -12.95 -9.24
CA VAL A 205 7.35 -14.17 -8.51
C VAL A 205 6.70 -15.41 -9.12
N PRO A 206 7.41 -16.55 -9.19
CA PRO A 206 6.85 -17.81 -9.67
C PRO A 206 5.56 -18.17 -8.93
N LYS A 207 4.56 -18.66 -9.69
CA LYS A 207 3.26 -19.09 -9.17
C LYS A 207 2.46 -18.02 -8.41
N GLY A 208 2.83 -16.73 -8.53
CA GLY A 208 2.08 -15.62 -7.99
C GLY A 208 0.69 -15.50 -8.62
N ASN A 209 -0.31 -15.15 -7.85
CA ASN A 209 -1.66 -14.90 -8.35
C ASN A 209 -1.78 -13.46 -8.83
N ILE A 210 -2.25 -13.28 -10.06
CA ILE A 210 -2.48 -11.97 -10.66
C ILE A 210 -3.90 -11.52 -10.29
N PHE A 211 -3.97 -10.34 -9.71
CA PHE A 211 -5.23 -9.65 -9.42
C PHE A 211 -5.33 -8.42 -10.31
N ILE A 212 -6.49 -8.26 -10.93
CA ILE A 212 -6.86 -7.03 -11.64
C ILE A 212 -8.17 -6.54 -11.03
N ASN A 213 -8.18 -5.27 -10.57
CA ASN A 213 -9.30 -4.65 -9.87
C ASN A 213 -9.83 -5.54 -8.73
N ASP A 214 -8.92 -6.01 -7.88
CA ASP A 214 -9.14 -6.87 -6.73
C ASP A 214 -9.76 -8.27 -7.03
N LYS A 215 -9.88 -8.63 -8.32
CA LYS A 215 -10.32 -9.96 -8.76
C LYS A 215 -9.14 -10.79 -9.25
N LYS A 216 -8.99 -12.02 -8.77
CA LYS A 216 -8.00 -12.95 -9.31
C LYS A 216 -8.36 -13.29 -10.75
N VAL A 217 -7.45 -13.06 -11.69
CA VAL A 217 -7.66 -13.28 -13.14
C VAL A 217 -6.77 -14.37 -13.71
N ALA A 218 -5.58 -14.59 -13.14
CA ALA A 218 -4.63 -15.60 -13.60
C ALA A 218 -3.65 -15.99 -12.50
N THR A 219 -2.76 -16.93 -12.83
CA THR A 219 -1.62 -17.32 -11.99
C THR A 219 -0.37 -17.37 -12.88
N LEU A 220 0.72 -16.79 -12.42
CA LEU A 220 2.01 -16.83 -13.09
C LEU A 220 2.53 -18.28 -13.17
N ASP A 221 3.26 -18.58 -14.20
CA ASP A 221 3.89 -19.89 -14.41
C ASP A 221 5.07 -20.16 -13.44
N SER A 222 5.79 -21.24 -13.65
CA SER A 222 7.00 -21.59 -12.88
C SER A 222 8.17 -20.63 -13.07
N HIS A 223 8.15 -19.80 -14.13
CA HIS A 223 9.13 -18.76 -14.42
C HIS A 223 8.68 -17.38 -13.96
N GLY A 224 7.49 -17.27 -13.37
CA GLY A 224 6.93 -16.00 -12.93
C GLY A 224 6.36 -15.15 -14.07
N GLN A 225 5.85 -15.77 -15.14
CA GLN A 225 5.37 -15.08 -16.33
C GLN A 225 3.93 -15.46 -16.67
N TYR A 226 3.20 -14.51 -17.26
CA TYR A 226 1.88 -14.74 -17.83
C TYR A 226 1.58 -13.72 -18.93
N VAL A 227 1.10 -14.18 -20.10
CA VAL A 227 0.75 -13.30 -21.22
C VAL A 227 -0.76 -13.15 -21.32
N PHE A 228 -1.23 -11.93 -21.21
CA PHE A 228 -2.59 -11.56 -21.56
C PHE A 228 -2.67 -11.22 -23.05
N LYS A 229 -3.50 -11.94 -23.80
CA LYS A 229 -3.74 -11.69 -25.24
C LYS A 229 -5.09 -11.01 -25.40
N ASN A 230 -5.10 -9.87 -26.13
CA ASN A 230 -6.33 -9.10 -26.39
C ASN A 230 -7.15 -8.87 -25.10
N TYR A 231 -6.46 -8.57 -24.01
CA TYR A 231 -7.11 -8.31 -22.73
C TYR A 231 -7.82 -6.97 -22.77
N ARG A 232 -9.02 -6.91 -22.24
CA ARG A 232 -9.81 -5.69 -22.19
C ARG A 232 -9.24 -4.75 -21.14
N LEU A 233 -8.85 -3.55 -21.58
CA LEU A 233 -8.32 -2.50 -20.73
C LEU A 233 -9.43 -1.53 -20.34
N ALA A 234 -9.49 -1.13 -19.10
CA ALA A 234 -10.22 0.04 -18.65
C ALA A 234 -9.19 1.08 -18.18
N LYS A 235 -9.42 2.36 -18.45
CA LYS A 235 -8.46 3.45 -18.21
C LYS A 235 -7.85 3.42 -16.79
N ASN A 236 -8.61 3.04 -15.78
CA ASN A 236 -8.19 2.99 -14.38
C ASN A 236 -8.06 1.55 -13.88
N MET A 237 -7.36 0.72 -14.65
CA MET A 237 -7.09 -0.66 -14.28
C MET A 237 -5.92 -0.73 -13.27
N GLU A 238 -6.13 -1.42 -12.16
CA GLU A 238 -5.08 -1.72 -11.19
C GLU A 238 -4.69 -3.20 -11.24
N LEU A 239 -3.41 -3.48 -11.29
CA LEU A 239 -2.86 -4.84 -11.24
C LEU A 239 -1.91 -4.99 -10.06
N TYR A 240 -2.03 -6.09 -9.34
CA TYR A 240 -1.06 -6.50 -8.33
C TYR A 240 -0.90 -8.01 -8.29
N ILE A 241 0.22 -8.46 -7.71
CA ILE A 241 0.51 -9.87 -7.51
C ILE A 241 0.35 -10.22 -6.03
N GLN A 242 -0.32 -11.32 -5.77
CA GLN A 242 -0.38 -11.93 -4.43
C GLN A 242 0.37 -13.24 -4.42
N SER A 243 1.25 -13.42 -3.46
CA SER A 243 2.00 -14.66 -3.23
C SER A 243 1.90 -15.09 -1.77
N THR A 244 2.57 -16.18 -1.44
CA THR A 244 2.65 -16.69 -0.07
C THR A 244 4.10 -16.99 0.27
N TYR A 245 4.57 -16.44 1.39
CA TYR A 245 5.89 -16.74 1.92
C TYR A 245 5.75 -17.30 3.35
N LYS A 246 6.24 -18.54 3.56
CA LYS A 246 6.14 -19.25 4.85
C LYS A 246 4.74 -19.24 5.47
N GLY A 247 3.71 -19.46 4.65
CA GLY A 247 2.30 -19.49 5.05
C GLY A 247 1.63 -18.12 5.20
N LYS A 248 2.36 -17.00 5.08
CA LYS A 248 1.80 -15.65 5.13
C LYS A 248 1.56 -15.12 3.73
N ARG A 249 0.39 -14.51 3.51
CA ARG A 249 0.07 -13.82 2.25
C ARG A 249 0.87 -12.52 2.18
N ILE A 250 1.48 -12.29 1.03
CA ILE A 250 2.22 -11.08 0.69
C ILE A 250 1.70 -10.53 -0.62
N LYS A 251 1.75 -9.20 -0.81
CA LYS A 251 1.27 -8.53 -2.01
C LYS A 251 2.34 -7.59 -2.55
N SER A 252 2.40 -7.49 -3.88
CA SER A 252 3.15 -6.42 -4.56
C SER A 252 2.44 -5.07 -4.39
N GLU A 253 3.12 -4.00 -4.78
CA GLU A 253 2.49 -2.72 -5.03
C GLU A 253 1.50 -2.84 -6.18
N LYS A 254 0.53 -1.91 -6.26
CA LYS A 254 -0.46 -1.86 -7.33
C LYS A 254 0.10 -1.07 -8.49
N VAL A 255 0.18 -1.69 -9.65
CA VAL A 255 0.47 -1.01 -10.91
C VAL A 255 -0.82 -0.37 -11.37
N LYS A 256 -0.79 0.93 -11.48
CA LYS A 256 -1.83 1.77 -12.08
C LYS A 256 -1.36 2.16 -13.48
N ASP A 257 -2.20 2.77 -14.26
CA ASP A 257 -1.85 3.36 -15.57
C ASP A 257 -1.38 2.37 -16.65
N ILE A 258 -1.72 1.08 -16.48
CA ILE A 258 -1.39 0.07 -17.48
C ILE A 258 -1.92 0.46 -18.86
N PRO A 259 -3.20 0.90 -19.03
CA PRO A 259 -3.71 1.31 -20.32
C PRO A 259 -2.95 2.48 -20.93
N GLN A 260 -2.66 3.51 -20.14
CA GLN A 260 -1.95 4.72 -20.59
C GLN A 260 -0.50 4.42 -21.02
N SER A 261 0.10 3.44 -20.39
CA SER A 261 1.47 3.01 -20.69
C SER A 261 1.53 2.15 -21.96
N ILE A 262 0.48 1.37 -22.24
CA ILE A 262 0.42 0.44 -23.36
C ILE A 262 -0.20 1.09 -24.60
N ASP A 263 -1.25 1.87 -24.44
CA ASP A 263 -1.98 2.54 -25.52
C ASP A 263 -1.80 4.06 -25.41
N LYS A 264 -1.01 4.62 -26.32
CA LYS A 264 -0.71 6.07 -26.36
C LYS A 264 -1.95 6.94 -26.55
N ASP A 265 -3.01 6.40 -27.15
CA ASP A 265 -4.26 7.14 -27.31
C ASP A 265 -4.98 7.34 -25.98
N PHE A 266 -4.71 6.55 -24.95
CA PHE A 266 -5.15 6.83 -23.59
C PHE A 266 -4.37 7.99 -22.94
N SER A 267 -3.14 8.27 -23.40
CA SER A 267 -2.32 9.35 -22.86
C SER A 267 -2.67 10.72 -23.43
N ASN A 268 -3.34 10.79 -24.58
CA ASN A 268 -3.70 12.02 -25.29
C ASN A 268 -4.99 12.69 -24.81
N THR A 269 -5.74 12.04 -23.93
CA THR A 269 -6.83 12.70 -23.21
C THR A 269 -6.21 13.44 -22.03
N ASP A 270 -6.44 14.74 -21.94
CA ASP A 270 -5.89 15.74 -21.02
C ASP A 270 -6.08 15.44 -19.52
N ASP A 271 -6.47 14.23 -19.19
CA ASP A 271 -6.82 13.73 -17.87
C ASP A 271 -5.76 12.76 -17.32
N GLY A 272 -4.48 12.97 -17.61
CA GLY A 272 -3.34 12.16 -17.15
C GLY A 272 -3.23 11.92 -15.63
N ILE A 273 -4.36 11.87 -14.95
CA ILE A 273 -4.49 11.68 -13.51
C ILE A 273 -5.19 10.36 -13.27
N THR A 274 -4.43 9.37 -12.87
CA THR A 274 -4.91 8.09 -12.36
C THR A 274 -5.57 8.19 -10.99
N ASP A 275 -5.29 9.26 -10.28
CA ASP A 275 -6.04 9.70 -9.11
C ASP A 275 -6.93 10.88 -9.51
N TYR A 276 -8.24 10.68 -9.46
CA TYR A 276 -9.25 11.72 -9.73
C TYR A 276 -9.29 12.72 -8.58
N GLY A 277 -8.24 13.46 -8.40
CA GLY A 277 -8.09 14.50 -7.39
C GLY A 277 -6.70 14.53 -6.75
N ASN A 278 -6.51 15.51 -5.87
CA ASN A 278 -5.30 15.64 -5.07
C ASN A 278 -5.35 14.70 -3.85
N ALA A 279 -5.50 13.38 -4.07
CA ALA A 279 -5.21 12.45 -3.00
C ALA A 279 -3.75 12.67 -2.58
N PRO A 280 -3.42 12.65 -1.28
CA PRO A 280 -2.05 12.68 -0.85
C PRO A 280 -1.37 11.38 -1.30
N ASP A 281 -0.89 11.36 -2.54
CA ASP A 281 -0.20 10.23 -3.13
C ASP A 281 1.29 10.49 -3.07
N TYR A 282 1.97 9.73 -2.22
CA TYR A 282 3.42 9.77 -2.10
C TYR A 282 4.04 8.90 -3.19
N GLN A 283 4.28 9.51 -4.36
CA GLN A 283 5.11 8.90 -5.38
C GLN A 283 6.58 8.94 -4.94
N GLY A 284 7.07 7.84 -4.38
CA GLY A 284 8.51 7.62 -4.32
C GLY A 284 9.07 7.40 -5.74
N ASN A 285 10.34 7.75 -5.96
CA ASN A 285 11.08 7.43 -7.20
C ASN A 285 11.00 5.93 -7.48
N GLN A 286 10.08 5.51 -8.37
CA GLN A 286 9.91 4.11 -8.77
C GLN A 286 10.42 3.94 -10.20
N GLU A 287 11.16 2.85 -10.44
CA GLU A 287 11.36 2.33 -11.79
C GLU A 287 9.98 2.07 -12.41
N LYS A 288 9.80 2.36 -13.70
CA LYS A 288 8.52 2.17 -14.38
C LYS A 288 8.05 0.72 -14.25
N ASP A 289 6.88 0.54 -13.65
CA ASP A 289 6.26 -0.78 -13.51
C ASP A 289 5.78 -1.36 -14.85
N VAL A 290 5.62 -0.50 -15.87
CA VAL A 290 5.24 -0.86 -17.25
C VAL A 290 6.29 -0.34 -18.22
N TYR A 291 6.85 -1.23 -19.01
CA TYR A 291 7.87 -0.89 -20.01
C TYR A 291 7.78 -1.83 -21.24
N GLN A 292 8.40 -1.45 -22.34
CA GLN A 292 8.63 -2.35 -23.47
C GLN A 292 9.98 -3.05 -23.35
N ASP A 293 10.02 -4.34 -23.61
CA ASP A 293 11.29 -5.07 -23.70
C ASP A 293 11.94 -4.87 -25.09
N VAL A 294 13.07 -5.56 -25.33
CA VAL A 294 13.86 -5.43 -26.57
C VAL A 294 13.10 -5.90 -27.82
N ASP A 295 12.11 -6.76 -27.66
CA ASP A 295 11.26 -7.30 -28.70
C ASP A 295 10.01 -6.42 -28.96
N GLY A 296 9.84 -5.36 -28.17
CA GLY A 296 8.71 -4.43 -28.24
C GLY A 296 7.46 -4.90 -27.50
N ASP A 297 7.55 -6.00 -26.75
CA ASP A 297 6.45 -6.50 -25.93
C ASP A 297 6.26 -5.65 -24.66
N TYR A 298 5.02 -5.35 -24.32
CA TYR A 298 4.71 -4.63 -23.09
C TYR A 298 4.80 -5.56 -21.89
N ILE A 299 5.66 -5.18 -20.94
CA ILE A 299 5.89 -5.90 -19.68
C ILE A 299 5.32 -5.10 -18.52
N VAL A 300 4.50 -5.76 -17.70
CA VAL A 300 4.02 -5.25 -16.42
C VAL A 300 4.75 -6.01 -15.31
N ASN A 301 5.57 -5.29 -14.52
CA ASN A 301 6.39 -5.87 -13.46
C ASN A 301 6.15 -5.16 -12.13
N PRO A 302 5.13 -5.59 -11.36
CA PRO A 302 4.77 -4.94 -10.10
C PRO A 302 5.89 -5.00 -9.08
N ASN A 303 6.23 -3.85 -8.49
CA ASN A 303 7.21 -3.75 -7.43
C ASN A 303 6.74 -4.44 -6.14
N TRP A 304 7.69 -4.90 -5.35
CA TRP A 304 7.43 -5.45 -4.02
C TRP A 304 8.00 -4.51 -2.95
N PRO A 305 7.21 -4.15 -1.93
CA PRO A 305 7.65 -3.22 -0.90
C PRO A 305 8.97 -3.64 -0.27
N GLY A 306 9.98 -2.77 -0.35
CA GLY A 306 11.29 -2.98 0.25
C GLY A 306 12.10 -4.15 -0.32
N LEU A 307 11.75 -4.69 -1.49
CA LEU A 307 12.51 -5.75 -2.14
C LEU A 307 13.83 -5.20 -2.67
N ILE A 308 14.94 -5.79 -2.23
CA ILE A 308 16.26 -5.45 -2.77
C ILE A 308 16.39 -6.00 -4.20
N ASN A 309 16.99 -5.23 -5.12
CA ASN A 309 17.30 -5.75 -6.44
C ASN A 309 18.59 -6.58 -6.41
N ASP A 310 18.81 -7.41 -7.43
CA ASP A 310 19.93 -8.35 -7.55
C ASP A 310 21.29 -7.65 -7.52
N LYS A 311 21.45 -6.51 -8.21
CA LYS A 311 22.70 -5.73 -8.24
C LYS A 311 23.03 -5.13 -6.87
N ALA A 312 22.03 -4.56 -6.18
CA ALA A 312 22.19 -4.01 -4.84
C ALA A 312 22.54 -5.11 -3.83
N ALA A 313 21.85 -6.26 -3.92
CA ALA A 313 22.12 -7.43 -3.08
C ALA A 313 23.56 -7.95 -3.32
N ALA A 314 23.98 -8.12 -4.57
CA ALA A 314 25.33 -8.55 -4.91
C ALA A 314 26.40 -7.59 -4.38
N LYS A 315 26.17 -6.26 -4.50
CA LYS A 315 27.05 -5.23 -3.98
C LYS A 315 27.16 -5.29 -2.46
N LEU A 316 26.02 -5.34 -1.76
CA LEU A 316 25.96 -5.34 -0.30
C LEU A 316 26.62 -6.60 0.28
N ILE A 317 26.31 -7.77 -0.27
CA ILE A 317 26.93 -9.05 0.10
C ILE A 317 28.44 -8.98 -0.19
N GLY A 318 28.82 -8.61 -1.41
CA GLY A 318 30.21 -8.59 -1.84
C GLY A 318 31.09 -7.66 -1.00
N THR A 319 30.60 -6.51 -0.62
CA THR A 319 31.28 -5.59 0.30
C THR A 319 31.51 -6.24 1.65
N ASN A 320 30.47 -6.88 2.21
CA ASN A 320 30.56 -7.50 3.53
C ASN A 320 31.41 -8.77 3.56
N PHE A 321 31.45 -9.57 2.49
CA PHE A 321 32.37 -10.70 2.40
C PHE A 321 33.83 -10.27 2.26
N LYS A 322 34.11 -9.04 1.79
CA LYS A 322 35.45 -8.44 1.79
C LYS A 322 35.82 -7.87 3.17
N LYS A 323 34.93 -7.05 3.71
CA LYS A 323 35.11 -6.34 5.00
C LYS A 323 33.75 -6.18 5.67
N PRO A 324 33.38 -7.02 6.63
CA PRO A 324 32.09 -6.94 7.31
C PRO A 324 31.91 -5.60 8.04
N ASP A 325 30.80 -4.90 7.74
CA ASP A 325 30.40 -3.69 8.44
C ASP A 325 29.12 -3.97 9.26
N LYS A 326 29.19 -3.67 10.57
CA LYS A 326 28.06 -3.83 11.48
C LYS A 326 26.83 -3.01 11.06
N ASN A 327 27.01 -1.88 10.40
CA ASN A 327 25.96 -0.96 9.99
C ASN A 327 25.14 -1.49 8.79
N ASP A 328 25.60 -2.55 8.14
CA ASP A 328 24.90 -3.25 7.08
C ASP A 328 24.05 -4.44 7.58
N PHE A 329 24.03 -4.65 8.91
CA PHE A 329 23.26 -5.75 9.51
C PHE A 329 22.18 -5.26 10.45
N VAL A 330 21.02 -5.89 10.40
CA VAL A 330 19.93 -5.65 11.37
C VAL A 330 20.45 -5.92 12.79
N LYS A 331 20.24 -5.00 13.72
CA LYS A 331 20.78 -5.02 15.09
C LYS A 331 22.32 -4.90 15.19
N GLY A 332 23.01 -4.58 14.10
CA GLY A 332 24.43 -4.29 14.08
C GLY A 332 25.32 -5.38 14.70
N LYS A 333 26.14 -5.03 15.67
CA LYS A 333 27.04 -5.97 16.39
C LYS A 333 26.34 -7.15 17.07
N LYS A 334 25.03 -7.03 17.38
CA LYS A 334 24.23 -8.11 17.99
C LYS A 334 23.70 -9.12 16.96
N ASN A 335 23.93 -8.90 15.67
CA ASN A 335 23.47 -9.81 14.62
C ASN A 335 24.36 -11.08 14.57
N PRO A 336 23.76 -12.29 14.69
CA PRO A 336 24.53 -13.54 14.64
C PRO A 336 25.25 -13.75 13.30
N SER A 337 24.61 -13.36 12.18
CA SER A 337 25.20 -13.49 10.83
C SER A 337 26.40 -12.56 10.65
N PHE A 338 26.36 -11.34 11.20
CA PHE A 338 27.51 -10.45 11.23
C PHE A 338 28.70 -11.09 11.95
N ASN A 339 28.47 -11.62 13.15
CA ASN A 339 29.52 -12.22 13.96
C ASN A 339 30.12 -13.47 13.28
N LYS A 340 29.25 -14.33 12.70
CA LYS A 340 29.68 -15.51 11.94
C LYS A 340 30.53 -15.10 10.72
N LEU A 341 30.07 -14.11 9.94
CA LEU A 341 30.81 -13.62 8.77
C LEU A 341 32.15 -13.01 9.15
N LYS A 342 32.18 -12.19 10.20
CA LYS A 342 33.42 -11.59 10.72
C LYS A 342 34.47 -12.66 11.08
N GLN A 343 34.05 -13.75 11.73
CA GLN A 343 34.91 -14.88 12.04
C GLN A 343 35.37 -15.62 10.78
N GLN A 344 34.46 -15.85 9.81
CA GLN A 344 34.80 -16.52 8.54
C GLN A 344 35.81 -15.71 7.72
N VAL A 345 35.60 -14.40 7.57
CA VAL A 345 36.52 -13.52 6.84
C VAL A 345 37.88 -13.48 7.53
N ARG A 346 37.91 -13.47 8.88
CA ARG A 346 39.16 -13.53 9.66
C ARG A 346 39.89 -14.85 9.42
N LYS A 347 39.20 -15.99 9.59
CA LYS A 347 39.80 -17.32 9.34
C LYS A 347 40.33 -17.45 7.90
N PHE A 348 39.58 -16.95 6.90
CA PHE A 348 40.02 -17.03 5.50
C PHE A 348 41.25 -16.19 5.22
N LYS A 349 41.39 -14.99 5.82
CA LYS A 349 42.55 -14.11 5.69
C LYS A 349 43.82 -14.71 6.31
N PHE A 350 43.67 -15.51 7.38
CA PHE A 350 44.79 -16.14 8.09
C PHE A 350 45.11 -17.57 7.60
N SER A 351 44.33 -18.12 6.64
CA SER A 351 44.60 -19.42 6.03
C SER A 351 45.76 -19.28 5.06
N LEU A 352 46.94 -19.79 5.39
CA LEU A 352 48.13 -19.76 4.52
C LEU A 352 48.06 -20.81 3.41
N PRO A 353 48.62 -20.59 2.25
CA PRO A 353 49.23 -19.39 1.65
C PRO A 353 48.35 -18.74 0.58
N ILE A 354 47.27 -18.07 0.96
CA ILE A 354 46.32 -17.44 0.04
C ILE A 354 46.70 -15.97 -0.19
N ARG A 355 46.97 -15.63 -1.46
CA ARG A 355 47.30 -14.25 -1.88
C ARG A 355 46.33 -13.78 -2.97
N LYS A 356 46.18 -12.44 -3.11
CA LYS A 356 45.40 -11.78 -4.20
C LYS A 356 43.96 -12.28 -4.29
N VAL A 357 43.24 -12.32 -3.16
CA VAL A 357 41.82 -12.75 -3.13
C VAL A 357 40.95 -11.73 -3.82
N LYS A 358 40.21 -12.16 -4.85
CA LYS A 358 39.09 -11.43 -5.46
C LYS A 358 37.80 -12.13 -5.10
N ILE A 359 36.80 -11.37 -4.65
CA ILE A 359 35.49 -11.88 -4.30
C ILE A 359 34.48 -11.29 -5.28
N ALA A 360 33.68 -12.14 -5.88
CA ALA A 360 32.52 -11.79 -6.69
C ALA A 360 31.31 -12.48 -6.12
N VAL A 361 30.16 -11.85 -6.26
CA VAL A 361 28.87 -12.39 -5.82
C VAL A 361 27.97 -12.45 -7.04
N ASP A 362 27.33 -13.59 -7.21
CA ASP A 362 26.35 -13.87 -8.25
C ASP A 362 25.01 -14.17 -7.56
N VAL A 363 24.07 -13.25 -7.70
CA VAL A 363 22.71 -13.39 -7.19
C VAL A 363 21.87 -14.02 -8.29
N TYR A 364 21.26 -15.16 -8.00
CA TYR A 364 20.49 -15.90 -9.00
C TYR A 364 18.99 -15.96 -8.68
N GLN A 365 18.59 -15.49 -7.49
CA GLN A 365 17.18 -15.40 -7.13
C GLN A 365 16.97 -14.34 -6.06
N VAL A 366 15.96 -13.50 -6.26
CA VAL A 366 15.43 -12.55 -5.26
C VAL A 366 13.92 -12.71 -5.22
N LEU A 367 13.37 -13.02 -4.06
CA LEU A 367 11.94 -13.21 -3.84
C LEU A 367 11.46 -12.34 -2.68
N PRO A 368 10.25 -11.79 -2.73
CA PRO A 368 9.67 -11.08 -1.59
C PRO A 368 9.40 -12.06 -0.44
N ALA A 369 9.71 -11.63 0.78
CA ALA A 369 9.61 -12.46 1.98
C ALA A 369 8.69 -11.86 3.06
N GLY A 370 7.88 -10.87 2.70
CA GLY A 370 6.98 -10.11 3.57
C GLY A 370 7.14 -8.62 3.34
N ASP A 371 6.42 -7.82 4.11
CA ASP A 371 6.52 -6.36 4.02
C ASP A 371 7.94 -5.92 4.37
N ASN A 372 8.62 -5.27 3.42
CA ASN A 372 10.00 -4.79 3.52
C ASN A 372 11.07 -5.90 3.68
N TYR A 373 10.77 -7.15 3.33
CA TYR A 373 11.74 -8.24 3.37
C TYR A 373 11.98 -8.89 2.01
N GLY A 374 13.25 -9.20 1.71
CA GLY A 374 13.66 -10.00 0.55
C GLY A 374 14.34 -11.31 0.98
N ASP A 375 14.06 -12.38 0.27
CA ASP A 375 14.76 -13.68 0.36
C ASP A 375 15.67 -13.80 -0.84
N VAL A 376 16.98 -13.84 -0.60
CA VAL A 376 18.02 -13.79 -1.64
C VAL A 376 18.82 -15.09 -1.64
N SER A 377 18.96 -15.68 -2.82
CA SER A 377 19.83 -16.82 -3.04
C SER A 377 21.00 -16.44 -3.96
N TYR A 378 22.22 -16.76 -3.53
CA TYR A 378 23.44 -16.26 -4.19
C TYR A 378 24.62 -17.23 -4.07
N LYS A 379 25.64 -16.99 -4.93
CA LYS A 379 26.93 -17.66 -4.88
C LYS A 379 28.02 -16.64 -4.58
N VAL A 380 28.95 -17.00 -3.70
CA VAL A 380 30.19 -16.24 -3.48
C VAL A 380 31.33 -16.97 -4.16
N VAL A 381 31.95 -16.29 -5.09
CA VAL A 381 33.08 -16.81 -5.89
C VAL A 381 34.37 -16.17 -5.38
N TYR A 382 35.21 -16.98 -4.79
CA TYR A 382 36.55 -16.60 -4.36
C TYR A 382 37.55 -17.02 -5.48
N LYS A 383 38.27 -16.06 -6.05
CA LYS A 383 39.39 -16.28 -6.94
C LYS A 383 40.67 -15.86 -6.21
N TYR A 384 41.65 -16.73 -6.10
CA TYR A 384 42.87 -16.49 -5.31
C TYR A 384 44.03 -17.26 -5.86
N LYS A 385 45.28 -16.92 -5.45
CA LYS A 385 46.48 -17.71 -5.71
C LYS A 385 46.76 -18.59 -4.51
N LYS A 386 46.93 -19.90 -4.73
CA LYS A 386 47.42 -20.89 -3.77
C LYS A 386 48.68 -21.54 -4.30
N ASN A 387 49.77 -21.44 -3.58
CA ASN A 387 51.10 -21.96 -4.01
C ASN A 387 51.49 -21.47 -5.43
N GLY A 388 51.26 -20.18 -5.74
CA GLY A 388 51.54 -19.58 -7.04
C GLY A 388 50.50 -19.87 -8.13
N ARG A 389 49.66 -20.87 -7.99
CA ARG A 389 48.64 -21.29 -8.98
C ARG A 389 47.29 -20.60 -8.73
N ASN A 390 46.56 -20.30 -9.81
CA ASN A 390 45.19 -19.75 -9.71
C ASN A 390 44.24 -20.82 -9.16
N ALA A 391 43.45 -20.46 -8.18
CA ALA A 391 42.44 -21.30 -7.59
C ALA A 391 41.06 -20.56 -7.47
N LYS A 392 40.01 -21.33 -7.56
CA LYS A 392 38.63 -20.83 -7.45
C LYS A 392 37.89 -21.64 -6.40
N LYS A 393 37.13 -20.97 -5.51
CA LYS A 393 36.21 -21.59 -4.59
C LYS A 393 34.87 -20.94 -4.75
N VAL A 394 33.80 -21.74 -4.87
CA VAL A 394 32.42 -21.26 -4.96
C VAL A 394 31.65 -21.75 -3.74
N VAL A 395 30.90 -20.88 -3.12
CA VAL A 395 30.05 -21.21 -1.97
C VAL A 395 28.65 -20.67 -2.25
N SER A 396 27.65 -21.55 -2.27
CA SER A 396 26.26 -21.18 -2.49
C SER A 396 25.55 -20.94 -1.15
N TYR A 397 24.70 -19.97 -1.14
CA TYR A 397 23.84 -19.60 -0.02
C TYR A 397 22.40 -19.51 -0.50
N GLN A 398 21.45 -19.97 0.32
CA GLN A 398 20.02 -19.91 0.06
C GLN A 398 19.31 -19.27 1.25
N HIS A 399 18.21 -18.59 0.97
CA HIS A 399 17.35 -17.98 2.00
C HIS A 399 18.06 -16.95 2.89
N ALA A 400 18.92 -16.13 2.29
CA ALA A 400 19.43 -14.92 2.95
C ALA A 400 18.30 -13.90 3.06
N ILE A 401 18.06 -13.36 4.24
CA ILE A 401 16.97 -12.41 4.47
C ILE A 401 17.55 -11.00 4.57
N PHE A 402 17.02 -10.13 3.72
CA PHE A 402 17.25 -8.70 3.72
C PHE A 402 16.04 -7.99 4.30
N HIS A 403 16.25 -6.85 4.90
CA HIS A 403 15.21 -6.01 5.49
C HIS A 403 15.44 -4.56 5.09
N ASP A 404 14.46 -3.96 4.46
CA ASP A 404 14.43 -2.53 4.21
C ASP A 404 13.98 -1.80 5.47
N VAL A 405 14.84 -0.95 6.00
CA VAL A 405 14.57 -0.08 7.15
C VAL A 405 14.82 1.35 6.70
N ASP A 406 13.78 2.15 6.59
CA ASP A 406 13.84 3.55 6.20
C ASP A 406 14.58 3.77 4.86
N ASN A 407 14.25 2.97 3.84
CA ASN A 407 14.88 2.93 2.51
C ASN A 407 16.37 2.50 2.53
N LYS A 408 16.82 1.88 3.61
CA LYS A 408 18.14 1.28 3.70
C LYS A 408 18.04 -0.23 3.79
N GLN A 409 18.64 -0.94 2.85
CA GLN A 409 18.71 -2.40 2.85
C GLN A 409 19.74 -2.91 3.86
N LEU A 410 19.31 -3.75 4.79
CA LEU A 410 20.14 -4.37 5.82
C LEU A 410 20.07 -5.89 5.74
N ILE A 411 21.17 -6.55 6.00
CA ILE A 411 21.26 -8.02 6.08
C ILE A 411 20.69 -8.48 7.43
N LYS A 412 19.59 -9.22 7.42
CA LYS A 412 19.04 -9.89 8.61
C LYS A 412 19.71 -11.24 8.83
N THR A 413 19.84 -12.04 7.77
CA THR A 413 20.57 -13.32 7.78
C THR A 413 21.32 -13.50 6.47
N LEU A 414 22.47 -14.18 6.50
CA LEU A 414 23.24 -14.53 5.30
C LEU A 414 22.73 -15.80 4.60
N GLY A 415 21.65 -16.39 5.12
CA GLY A 415 21.11 -17.63 4.60
C GLY A 415 21.86 -18.89 5.03
N GLN A 416 21.41 -20.01 4.48
CA GLN A 416 22.01 -21.32 4.72
C GLN A 416 23.04 -21.63 3.64
N ARG A 417 24.19 -22.13 4.04
CA ARG A 417 25.19 -22.62 3.12
C ARG A 417 24.77 -23.98 2.59
N LYS A 418 24.79 -24.14 1.28
CA LYS A 418 24.54 -25.40 0.57
C LYS A 418 25.86 -26.14 0.31
#